data_55debbb43efc8e7ec1a67081371f91eb
#
_entry.id   55debbb43efc8e7ec1a67081371f91eb
#
_cell.length_a   1.000
_cell.length_b   1.000
_cell.length_c   1.000
_cell.angle_alpha   90.00
_cell.angle_beta   90.00
_cell.angle_gamma   90.00
#
_symmetry.space_group_name_H-M   'P 1'
#
loop_
_entity.id
_entity.type
_entity.pdbx_description
1 polymer ?
#
loop_
_entity_poly.entity_id
_entity_poly.type
_entity_poly.pdbx_seq_one_letter_code
_entity_poly.pdbx_strand_id
1 'polypeptide(L)'
;MGGWLIMGIYGLIQQFIERIQTLHHLLPLLPEERVYIRFECENENVIFAISKNGTEEEKTVDEKRLLTIRGSEEAIETLLTGELKLQQQMRLEELSVAGSFRHMLLLESIFHLAKPYRFVR
;
A
#
# COMPACT_ATOMS: atom_id res chain seq x y z
N MET A 1 8.13 -7.86 24.09
CA MET A 1 7.87 -7.58 23.98
C MET A 1 7.11 -6.75 23.48
N GLY A 2 7.13 -5.96 23.70
CA GLY A 2 6.14 -5.01 23.40
C GLY A 2 6.27 -4.30 22.10
N GLY A 3 7.43 -4.37 21.45
CA GLY A 3 7.64 -3.64 20.21
C GLY A 3 6.69 -4.01 19.10
N TRP A 4 6.36 -5.26 18.96
CA TRP A 4 5.48 -5.67 17.89
C TRP A 4 4.04 -5.22 18.13
N LEU A 5 3.69 -4.92 19.35
CA LEU A 5 2.33 -4.48 19.65
C LEU A 5 2.05 -3.07 19.17
N ILE A 6 3.08 -2.26 18.95
CA ILE A 6 2.88 -0.88 18.54
C ILE A 6 3.25 -0.63 17.10
N MET A 7 3.38 -1.71 16.31
CA MET A 7 3.68 -1.52 14.92
C MET A 7 2.56 -0.81 14.16
N GLY A 8 1.33 -1.19 14.44
CA GLY A 8 0.22 -0.60 13.74
C GLY A 8 0.41 -0.66 12.25
N ILE A 9 -0.19 0.29 11.52
CA ILE A 9 -0.06 0.26 10.07
C ILE A 9 1.34 0.68 9.62
N TYR A 10 2.05 1.45 10.43
CA TYR A 10 3.40 1.86 10.05
C TYR A 10 4.29 0.64 9.81
N GLY A 11 4.24 -0.33 10.73
CA GLY A 11 5.04 -1.52 10.58
C GLY A 11 4.63 -2.35 9.37
N LEU A 12 3.33 -2.44 9.13
CA LEU A 12 2.83 -3.16 7.96
C LEU A 12 3.33 -2.52 6.66
N ILE A 13 3.30 -1.19 6.61
CA ILE A 13 3.71 -0.47 5.43
C ILE A 13 5.22 -0.60 5.23
N GLN A 14 6.00 -0.56 6.30
CA GLN A 14 7.44 -0.74 6.19
C GLN A 14 7.77 -2.11 5.61
N GLN A 15 7.07 -3.15 6.04
CA GLN A 15 7.27 -4.48 5.48
C GLN A 15 6.92 -4.52 4.00
N PHE A 16 5.85 -3.83 3.63
CA PHE A 16 5.43 -3.76 2.24
C PHE A 16 6.50 -3.05 1.39
N ILE A 17 7.03 -1.94 1.89
CA ILE A 17 8.08 -1.21 1.17
C ILE A 17 9.30 -2.10 0.97
N GLU A 18 9.69 -2.82 2.00
CA GLU A 18 10.84 -3.72 1.87
C GLU A 18 10.61 -4.78 0.82
N ARG A 19 9.38 -5.34 0.78
CA ARG A 19 9.09 -6.35 -0.23
C ARG A 19 9.20 -5.78 -1.64
N ILE A 20 8.65 -4.58 -1.86
CA ILE A 20 8.71 -3.98 -3.20
C ILE A 20 10.15 -3.76 -3.62
N GLN A 21 10.99 -3.35 -2.70
CA GLN A 21 12.38 -3.06 -3.03
C GLN A 21 13.15 -4.30 -3.46
N THR A 22 12.68 -5.49 -3.07
CA THR A 22 13.37 -6.73 -3.40
C THR A 22 12.72 -7.50 -4.54
N LEU A 23 11.54 -7.09 -5.01
CA LEU A 23 10.83 -7.83 -6.04
C LEU A 23 11.10 -7.21 -7.41
N HIS A 24 12.21 -7.60 -8.00
CA HIS A 24 12.65 -7.00 -9.26
C HIS A 24 11.66 -7.18 -10.40
N HIS A 25 10.84 -8.24 -10.34
CA HIS A 25 9.87 -8.45 -11.42
C HIS A 25 8.76 -7.40 -11.43
N LEU A 26 8.65 -6.59 -10.38
CA LEU A 26 7.68 -5.52 -10.36
C LEU A 26 8.14 -4.27 -11.09
N LEU A 27 9.43 -4.17 -11.41
CA LEU A 27 9.96 -2.96 -12.03
C LEU A 27 9.16 -2.49 -13.24
N PRO A 28 8.78 -3.37 -14.18
CA PRO A 28 8.02 -2.89 -15.33
C PRO A 28 6.67 -2.28 -14.99
N LEU A 29 6.12 -2.61 -13.82
CA LEU A 29 4.83 -2.08 -13.40
C LEU A 29 4.93 -0.78 -12.65
N LEU A 30 6.11 -0.45 -12.13
CA LEU A 30 6.26 0.73 -11.31
C LEU A 30 6.21 1.99 -12.17
N PRO A 31 5.57 3.05 -11.69
CA PRO A 31 5.45 4.27 -12.48
C PRO A 31 6.78 5.00 -12.56
N GLU A 32 6.97 5.75 -13.65
CA GLU A 32 8.17 6.55 -13.80
C GLU A 32 8.13 7.76 -12.90
N GLU A 33 6.97 8.40 -12.79
CA GLU A 33 6.80 9.50 -11.86
C GLU A 33 6.20 8.99 -10.58
N ARG A 34 6.54 9.65 -9.49
CA ARG A 34 6.08 9.21 -8.18
C ARG A 34 4.56 9.23 -8.09
N VAL A 35 4.03 8.17 -7.51
CA VAL A 35 2.62 8.12 -7.11
C VAL A 35 2.64 8.02 -5.59
N TYR A 36 1.84 8.88 -4.95
CA TYR A 36 1.83 8.98 -3.50
C TYR A 36 0.63 8.23 -2.96
N ILE A 37 0.83 7.48 -1.90
CA ILE A 37 -0.23 6.73 -1.23
C ILE A 37 -0.27 7.18 0.22
N ARG A 38 -1.47 7.57 0.66
CA ARG A 38 -1.72 7.87 2.07
C ARG A 38 -2.61 6.79 2.64
N PHE A 39 -2.14 6.10 3.66
CA PHE A 39 -2.98 5.20 4.42
C PHE A 39 -3.48 5.94 5.65
N GLU A 40 -4.79 5.98 5.83
CA GLU A 40 -5.41 6.59 7.00
C GLU A 40 -6.12 5.52 7.81
N CYS A 41 -5.72 5.38 9.05
CA CYS A 41 -6.27 4.39 9.94
C CYS A 41 -6.44 5.01 11.32
N GLU A 42 -7.68 5.32 11.68
CA GLU A 42 -7.99 5.92 12.96
C GLU A 42 -7.09 7.12 13.23
N ASN A 43 -6.13 6.98 14.14
CA ASN A 43 -5.27 8.11 14.49
C ASN A 43 -3.92 8.06 13.80
N GLU A 44 -3.77 7.16 12.85
CA GLU A 44 -2.48 6.94 12.20
C GLU A 44 -2.56 7.25 10.73
N ASN A 45 -1.61 8.04 10.23
CA ASN A 45 -1.51 8.34 8.81
C ASN A 45 -0.09 8.10 8.36
N VAL A 46 0.07 7.35 7.27
CA VAL A 46 1.39 7.11 6.71
C VAL A 46 1.33 7.40 5.22
N ILE A 47 2.31 8.16 4.74
CA ILE A 47 2.40 8.52 3.33
C ILE A 47 3.71 7.99 2.79
N PHE A 48 3.65 7.36 1.62
CA PHE A 48 4.85 6.94 0.96
C PHE A 48 4.67 7.09 -0.55
N ALA A 49 5.79 7.05 -1.29
CA ALA A 49 5.77 7.23 -2.72
C ALA A 49 6.37 6.02 -3.39
N ILE A 50 5.81 5.66 -4.54
CA ILE A 50 6.27 4.54 -5.33
C ILE A 50 6.65 5.03 -6.71
N SER A 51 7.84 4.63 -7.19
CA SER A 51 8.25 4.88 -8.57
C SER A 51 9.35 3.88 -8.92
N LYS A 52 9.76 3.90 -10.18
CA LYS A 52 10.86 3.05 -10.61
C LYS A 52 12.16 3.39 -9.89
N ASN A 53 12.27 4.60 -9.36
CA ASN A 53 13.47 5.04 -8.68
C ASN A 53 13.49 4.67 -7.21
N GLY A 54 12.41 4.09 -6.71
CA GLY A 54 12.38 3.62 -5.32
C GLY A 54 11.04 3.80 -4.69
N THR A 55 10.90 3.22 -3.52
CA THR A 55 9.71 3.30 -2.70
C THR A 55 10.15 3.76 -1.33
N GLU A 56 9.62 4.88 -0.88
CA GLU A 56 10.08 5.44 0.38
C GLU A 56 8.99 6.29 1.02
N GLU A 57 9.09 6.41 2.33
CA GLU A 57 8.18 7.23 3.08
C GLU A 57 8.38 8.69 2.74
N GLU A 58 7.28 9.46 2.68
CA GLU A 58 7.34 10.86 2.30
C GLU A 58 6.54 11.70 3.27
N LYS A 59 6.93 12.97 3.38
CA LYS A 59 6.20 13.90 4.23
C LYS A 59 5.42 14.91 3.42
N THR A 60 5.85 15.19 2.19
CA THR A 60 5.14 16.11 1.31
C THR A 60 4.60 15.34 0.13
N VAL A 61 3.44 15.74 -0.37
CA VAL A 61 2.78 15.04 -1.44
C VAL A 61 2.38 15.99 -2.56
N ASP A 62 2.30 15.43 -3.76
CA ASP A 62 1.66 16.07 -4.88
C ASP A 62 0.22 15.58 -4.89
N GLU A 63 -0.71 16.48 -4.57
CA GLU A 63 -2.11 16.09 -4.43
C GLU A 63 -2.68 15.49 -5.70
N LYS A 64 -2.17 15.89 -6.85
CA LYS A 64 -2.68 15.38 -8.11
C LYS A 64 -2.30 13.92 -8.33
N ARG A 65 -1.29 13.46 -7.62
CA ARG A 65 -0.79 12.11 -7.79
C ARG A 65 -0.95 11.30 -6.50
N LEU A 66 -1.88 11.70 -5.66
CA LEU A 66 -2.10 11.08 -4.36
C LEU A 66 -3.32 10.19 -4.39
N LEU A 67 -3.17 8.99 -3.86
CA LEU A 67 -4.28 8.10 -3.60
C LEU A 67 -4.38 7.91 -2.10
N THR A 68 -5.55 8.16 -1.54
CA THR A 68 -5.78 7.99 -0.11
C THR A 68 -6.63 6.74 0.12
N ILE A 69 -6.14 5.86 0.97
CA ILE A 69 -6.83 4.62 1.32
C ILE A 69 -7.11 4.67 2.81
N ARG A 70 -8.38 4.57 3.16
CA ARG A 70 -8.82 4.69 4.55
C ARG A 70 -9.51 3.41 4.98
N GLY A 71 -9.17 2.93 6.17
CA GLY A 71 -9.82 1.75 6.71
C GLY A 71 -9.22 1.37 8.05
N SER A 72 -9.68 0.24 8.57
CA SER A 72 -9.13 -0.27 9.81
C SER A 72 -7.76 -0.87 9.57
N GLU A 73 -7.05 -1.07 10.65
CA GLU A 73 -5.74 -1.73 10.56
C GLU A 73 -5.87 -3.11 9.93
N GLU A 74 -6.92 -3.85 10.31
CA GLU A 74 -7.13 -5.18 9.77
C GLU A 74 -7.39 -5.14 8.27
N ALA A 75 -8.19 -4.17 7.82
CA ALA A 75 -8.49 -4.06 6.41
C ALA A 75 -7.25 -3.70 5.61
N ILE A 76 -6.42 -2.82 6.15
CA ILE A 76 -5.18 -2.45 5.48
C ILE A 76 -4.21 -3.63 5.45
N GLU A 77 -4.16 -4.40 6.53
CA GLU A 77 -3.32 -5.59 6.54
C GLU A 77 -3.77 -6.58 5.48
N THR A 78 -5.07 -6.79 5.35
CA THR A 78 -5.61 -7.69 4.34
C THR A 78 -5.19 -7.26 2.94
N LEU A 79 -5.21 -5.95 2.68
CA LEU A 79 -4.77 -5.42 1.40
C LEU A 79 -3.28 -5.66 1.17
N LEU A 80 -2.47 -5.36 2.17
CA LEU A 80 -1.01 -5.43 2.02
C LEU A 80 -0.50 -6.87 1.96
N THR A 81 -1.25 -7.81 2.52
CA THR A 81 -0.87 -9.22 2.43
C THR A 81 -1.42 -9.90 1.18
N GLY A 82 -2.23 -9.18 0.42
CA GLY A 82 -2.73 -9.70 -0.85
C GLY A 82 -3.88 -10.68 -0.73
N GLU A 83 -4.51 -10.77 0.44
CA GLU A 83 -5.63 -11.68 0.61
C GLU A 83 -6.83 -11.25 -0.20
N LEU A 84 -7.07 -9.94 -0.28
CA LEU A 84 -8.14 -9.40 -1.10
C LEU A 84 -7.59 -8.27 -1.93
N LYS A 85 -8.16 -8.09 -3.12
CA LYS A 85 -7.77 -6.97 -3.95
C LYS A 85 -8.47 -5.71 -3.47
N LEU A 86 -7.88 -4.57 -3.82
CA LEU A 86 -8.38 -3.29 -3.37
C LEU A 86 -9.85 -3.09 -3.73
N GLN A 87 -10.24 -3.38 -4.97
CA GLN A 87 -11.63 -3.18 -5.37
C GLN A 87 -12.58 -4.12 -4.65
N GLN A 88 -12.13 -5.32 -4.31
CA GLN A 88 -12.96 -6.24 -3.54
C GLN A 88 -13.25 -5.65 -2.16
N GLN A 89 -12.23 -5.09 -1.52
CA GLN A 89 -12.41 -4.51 -0.19
C GLN A 89 -13.28 -3.25 -0.26
N MET A 90 -13.20 -2.50 -1.36
CA MET A 90 -14.07 -1.36 -1.53
C MET A 90 -15.52 -1.81 -1.65
N ARG A 91 -15.78 -2.88 -2.39
CA ARG A 91 -17.15 -3.39 -2.52
C ARG A 91 -17.69 -3.93 -1.21
N LEU A 92 -16.81 -4.47 -0.38
CA LEU A 92 -17.20 -4.96 0.94
C LEU A 92 -17.27 -3.83 1.97
N GLU A 93 -16.96 -2.61 1.55
CA GLU A 93 -16.98 -1.43 2.39
C GLU A 93 -15.98 -1.50 3.54
N GLU A 94 -14.92 -2.27 3.35
CA GLU A 94 -13.83 -2.36 4.33
C GLU A 94 -12.84 -1.23 4.15
N LEU A 95 -12.68 -0.75 2.93
CA LEU A 95 -11.76 0.34 2.61
C LEU A 95 -12.48 1.36 1.74
N SER A 96 -12.14 2.63 1.96
CA SER A 96 -12.57 3.69 1.05
C SER A 96 -11.33 4.29 0.41
N VAL A 97 -11.48 4.71 -0.84
CA VAL A 97 -10.36 5.18 -1.64
C VAL A 97 -10.74 6.50 -2.29
N ALA A 98 -9.83 7.47 -2.20
CA ALA A 98 -10.00 8.77 -2.86
C ALA A 98 -8.78 9.01 -3.73
N GLY A 99 -9.03 9.40 -4.99
CA GLY A 99 -7.97 9.66 -5.94
C GLY A 99 -8.40 9.23 -7.32
N SER A 100 -7.47 9.24 -8.28
CA SER A 100 -7.84 8.90 -9.63
C SER A 100 -8.02 7.39 -9.78
N PHE A 101 -8.97 7.03 -10.64
CA PHE A 101 -9.23 5.63 -10.91
C PHE A 101 -8.00 4.95 -11.51
N ARG A 102 -7.28 5.69 -12.33
CA ARG A 102 -6.07 5.16 -12.97
C ARG A 102 -5.03 4.77 -11.95
N HIS A 103 -4.80 5.63 -10.95
CA HIS A 103 -3.84 5.31 -9.90
C HIS A 103 -4.35 4.17 -9.03
N MET A 104 -5.65 4.12 -8.80
CA MET A 104 -6.24 3.03 -8.03
C MET A 104 -5.97 1.68 -8.70
N LEU A 105 -6.16 1.61 -10.01
CA LEU A 105 -5.92 0.36 -10.73
C LEU A 105 -4.45 -0.03 -10.69
N LEU A 106 -3.58 0.96 -10.86
CA LEU A 106 -2.15 0.70 -10.80
C LEU A 106 -1.75 0.14 -9.44
N LEU A 107 -2.22 0.78 -8.38
CA LEU A 107 -1.82 0.37 -7.05
C LEU A 107 -2.45 -0.95 -6.66
N GLU A 108 -3.66 -1.23 -7.14
CA GLU A 108 -4.26 -2.53 -6.90
C GLU A 108 -3.37 -3.65 -7.44
N SER A 109 -2.85 -3.46 -8.64
CA SER A 109 -1.97 -4.45 -9.24
C SER A 109 -0.70 -4.61 -8.43
N ILE A 110 -0.12 -3.51 -7.99
CA ILE A 110 1.12 -3.56 -7.22
C ILE A 110 0.90 -4.26 -5.88
N PHE A 111 -0.18 -3.91 -5.17
CA PHE A 111 -0.47 -4.55 -3.90
C PHE A 111 -0.65 -6.05 -4.06
N HIS A 112 -1.36 -6.44 -5.10
CA HIS A 112 -1.63 -7.87 -5.30
C HIS A 112 -0.36 -8.63 -5.65
N LEU A 113 0.47 -8.06 -6.53
CA LEU A 113 1.68 -8.75 -6.98
C LEU A 113 2.81 -8.69 -5.96
N ALA A 114 2.77 -7.73 -5.04
CA ALA A 114 3.79 -7.60 -4.02
C ALA A 114 3.41 -8.31 -2.72
N LYS A 115 2.41 -9.17 -2.77
CA LYS A 115 2.01 -9.89 -1.56
C LYS A 115 3.14 -10.80 -1.09
N PRO A 116 3.19 -11.10 0.21
CA PRO A 116 4.26 -11.95 0.74
C PRO A 116 4.24 -13.31 0.10
N TYR A 117 5.42 -13.85 -0.14
CA TYR A 117 5.52 -15.19 -0.66
C TYR A 117 5.07 -16.17 0.42
N ARG A 118 4.28 -17.13 0.04
CA ARG A 118 3.80 -18.14 0.96
C ARG A 118 4.03 -19.51 0.38
N PHE A 119 4.58 -20.38 1.20
CA PHE A 119 4.61 -21.75 0.83
C PHE A 119 3.26 -22.32 1.09
N VAL A 120 2.72 -22.87 0.04
CA VAL A 120 1.45 -23.47 0.22
C VAL A 120 1.67 -24.93 0.10
N ARG A 121 1.22 -25.53 0.99
CA ARG A 121 1.48 -26.85 0.93
C ARG A 121 0.36 -27.58 0.81
#